data_c959983a2032598749b5521caeba322a
#
_entry.id   c959983a2032598749b5521caeba322a
#
_cell.length_a   1.000
_cell.length_b   1.000
_cell.length_c   1.000
_cell.angle_alpha   90.00
_cell.angle_beta   90.00
_cell.angle_gamma   90.00
#
_symmetry.space_group_name_H-M   'P 1'
#
loop_
_entity.id
_entity.type
_entity.pdbx_description
1 polymer ?
#
loop_
_entity_poly.entity_id
_entity_poly.type
_entity_poly.pdbx_seq_one_letter_code
_entity_poly.pdbx_strand_id
1 'polypeptide(L)'
;MKISVIVSTYNHPSYLTLVLDSLKNQVNAGEYEIVIADDGSGPETKKVVEDFQKIFPVPLIHAWQKDLGFRLAASRNNACKLSSGDYLIFLDGDCIPKKDFVEKHRKLAEKGFFVTGTRVLLSQTFSLDLENQVTRLDTNNFFKLFRHFFDNHFNKIISVFYNPFFPRKLDKNNWKKLRGCNFAVWREDLFKVNGFDEGFTGWGFEDSDFAVRLINAGVRRKAGNFAVTVFHLYHKELKTKQEGPSWDRLLLTLKQKKVACKKGLVQTKP
;
A
#
# COMPACT_ATOMS: atom_id res chain seq x y z
N MET A 1 -16.65 -8.72 8.01
CA MET A 1 -15.84 -8.03 6.99
C MET A 1 -14.51 -8.74 6.90
N LYS A 2 -14.23 -9.39 5.79
CA LYS A 2 -12.93 -9.96 5.45
C LYS A 2 -12.02 -8.89 4.86
N ILE A 3 -10.73 -8.92 5.15
CA ILE A 3 -9.74 -7.96 4.64
C ILE A 3 -8.77 -8.69 3.71
N SER A 4 -8.44 -8.08 2.54
CA SER A 4 -7.32 -8.50 1.73
C SER A 4 -6.21 -7.45 1.81
N VAL A 5 -5.01 -7.85 2.22
CA VAL A 5 -3.81 -7.00 2.17
C VAL A 5 -3.09 -7.28 0.87
N ILE A 6 -3.08 -6.30 -0.03
CA ILE A 6 -2.43 -6.38 -1.34
C ILE A 6 -1.02 -5.82 -1.19
N VAL A 7 -0.01 -6.67 -1.30
CA VAL A 7 1.40 -6.29 -1.14
C VAL A 7 2.05 -6.22 -2.51
N SER A 8 2.45 -5.03 -2.96
CA SER A 8 3.10 -4.82 -4.27
C SER A 8 4.59 -5.12 -4.18
N THR A 9 5.13 -5.93 -5.09
CA THR A 9 6.56 -6.27 -5.11
C THR A 9 7.11 -6.35 -6.54
N TYR A 10 8.41 -6.10 -6.69
CA TYR A 10 9.20 -6.34 -7.90
C TYR A 10 10.67 -6.51 -7.54
N ASN A 11 11.22 -7.72 -7.76
CA ASN A 11 12.65 -8.04 -7.63
C ASN A 11 13.35 -7.55 -6.35
N HIS A 12 12.65 -7.60 -5.19
CA HIS A 12 13.20 -7.20 -3.90
C HIS A 12 12.86 -8.23 -2.81
N PRO A 13 13.41 -9.47 -2.90
CA PRO A 13 13.04 -10.58 -2.01
C PRO A 13 13.34 -10.31 -0.53
N SER A 14 14.45 -9.62 -0.21
CA SER A 14 14.82 -9.28 1.17
C SER A 14 13.83 -8.32 1.83
N TYR A 15 13.40 -7.27 1.13
CA TYR A 15 12.42 -6.33 1.65
C TYR A 15 11.05 -6.99 1.81
N LEU A 16 10.63 -7.77 0.81
CA LEU A 16 9.39 -8.55 0.90
C LEU A 16 9.38 -9.48 2.12
N THR A 17 10.52 -10.13 2.43
CA THR A 17 10.69 -10.96 3.62
C THR A 17 10.39 -10.19 4.89
N LEU A 18 10.95 -8.99 5.07
CA LEU A 18 10.71 -8.14 6.26
C LEU A 18 9.23 -7.74 6.39
N VAL A 19 8.58 -7.42 5.28
CA VAL A 19 7.16 -7.05 5.26
C VAL A 19 6.28 -8.25 5.60
N LEU A 20 6.55 -9.43 5.03
CA LEU A 20 5.78 -10.65 5.28
C LEU A 20 5.97 -11.15 6.72
N ASP A 21 7.18 -11.06 7.28
CA ASP A 21 7.42 -11.38 8.69
C ASP A 21 6.59 -10.49 9.63
N SER A 22 6.43 -9.22 9.32
CA SER A 22 5.58 -8.33 10.11
C SER A 22 4.09 -8.62 9.91
N LEU A 23 3.64 -8.95 8.69
CA LEU A 23 2.26 -9.32 8.40
C LEU A 23 1.88 -10.68 9.00
N LYS A 24 2.82 -11.62 9.11
CA LYS A 24 2.59 -12.92 9.78
C LYS A 24 2.22 -12.76 11.25
N ASN A 25 2.70 -11.71 11.89
CA ASN A 25 2.55 -11.47 13.32
C ASN A 25 1.46 -10.43 13.66
N GLN A 26 0.42 -10.28 12.82
CA GLN A 26 -0.66 -9.35 13.09
C GLN A 26 -1.52 -9.80 14.28
N VAL A 27 -1.89 -8.85 15.15
CA VAL A 27 -2.72 -9.10 16.33
C VAL A 27 -4.13 -8.52 16.13
N ASN A 28 -5.15 -9.19 16.68
CA ASN A 28 -6.56 -8.77 16.62
C ASN A 28 -7.05 -8.45 15.21
N ALA A 29 -6.43 -9.05 14.19
CA ALA A 29 -6.68 -8.73 12.79
C ALA A 29 -8.06 -9.19 12.30
N GLY A 30 -8.69 -10.18 12.99
CA GLY A 30 -9.88 -10.85 12.50
C GLY A 30 -9.61 -11.61 11.20
N GLU A 31 -10.62 -11.88 10.42
CA GLU A 31 -10.46 -12.59 9.15
C GLU A 31 -9.75 -11.72 8.11
N TYR A 32 -8.61 -12.20 7.58
CA TYR A 32 -7.85 -11.53 6.51
C TYR A 32 -7.07 -12.54 5.68
N GLU A 33 -6.58 -12.08 4.53
CA GLU A 33 -5.69 -12.79 3.62
C GLU A 33 -4.62 -11.83 3.10
N ILE A 34 -3.53 -12.38 2.57
CA ILE A 34 -2.47 -11.62 1.89
C ILE A 34 -2.47 -12.00 0.41
N VAL A 35 -2.39 -11.00 -0.46
CA VAL A 35 -2.22 -11.21 -1.91
C VAL A 35 -0.99 -10.43 -2.37
N ILE A 36 0.00 -11.13 -2.87
CA ILE A 36 1.23 -10.53 -3.40
C ILE A 36 0.99 -10.08 -4.83
N ALA A 37 0.93 -8.78 -5.06
CA ALA A 37 0.86 -8.16 -6.38
C ALA A 37 2.28 -8.06 -6.96
N ASP A 38 2.69 -9.09 -7.70
CA ASP A 38 4.05 -9.23 -8.23
C ASP A 38 4.11 -8.80 -9.69
N ASP A 39 4.87 -7.74 -9.98
CA ASP A 39 4.99 -7.14 -11.31
C ASP A 39 6.04 -7.83 -12.21
N GLY A 40 6.22 -9.14 -12.03
CA GLY A 40 7.08 -9.94 -12.89
C GLY A 40 8.45 -10.24 -12.28
N SER A 41 8.51 -10.41 -10.96
CA SER A 41 9.76 -10.77 -10.29
C SER A 41 10.31 -12.12 -10.72
N GLY A 42 11.62 -12.26 -10.58
CA GLY A 42 12.38 -13.47 -10.82
C GLY A 42 12.23 -14.54 -9.73
N PRO A 43 12.95 -15.67 -9.89
CA PRO A 43 12.78 -16.87 -9.06
C PRO A 43 13.08 -16.66 -7.58
N GLU A 44 13.94 -15.72 -7.22
CA GLU A 44 14.28 -15.44 -5.81
C GLU A 44 13.07 -14.90 -5.04
N THR A 45 12.33 -13.94 -5.61
CA THR A 45 11.10 -13.42 -5.02
C THR A 45 10.02 -14.50 -4.96
N LYS A 46 9.88 -15.30 -6.03
CA LYS A 46 8.95 -16.44 -6.06
C LYS A 46 9.24 -17.40 -4.91
N LYS A 47 10.52 -17.76 -4.70
CA LYS A 47 10.95 -18.62 -3.61
C LYS A 47 10.54 -18.06 -2.24
N VAL A 48 10.74 -16.78 -1.98
CA VAL A 48 10.29 -16.13 -0.75
C VAL A 48 8.79 -16.33 -0.55
N VAL A 49 7.97 -16.07 -1.57
CA VAL A 49 6.52 -16.25 -1.48
C VAL A 49 6.15 -17.70 -1.18
N GLU A 50 6.73 -18.68 -1.89
CA GLU A 50 6.50 -20.12 -1.68
C GLU A 50 6.89 -20.58 -0.27
N ASP A 51 7.99 -20.05 0.29
CA ASP A 51 8.43 -20.41 1.64
C ASP A 51 7.48 -19.81 2.69
N PHE A 52 7.02 -18.57 2.50
CA PHE A 52 6.02 -17.97 3.39
C PHE A 52 4.64 -18.66 3.29
N GLN A 53 4.22 -19.13 2.11
CA GLN A 53 2.95 -19.87 1.95
C GLN A 53 2.86 -21.10 2.88
N LYS A 54 3.99 -21.73 3.19
CA LYS A 54 4.05 -22.92 4.06
C LYS A 54 3.84 -22.60 5.55
N ILE A 55 4.13 -21.37 5.96
CA ILE A 55 4.21 -20.96 7.38
C ILE A 55 3.28 -19.80 7.75
N PHE A 56 2.59 -19.22 6.77
CA PHE A 56 1.70 -18.08 7.01
C PHE A 56 0.40 -18.55 7.70
N PRO A 57 -0.06 -17.85 8.75
CA PRO A 57 -1.24 -18.29 9.53
C PRO A 57 -2.57 -18.03 8.81
N VAL A 58 -2.54 -17.32 7.68
CA VAL A 58 -3.71 -16.98 6.84
C VAL A 58 -3.38 -17.25 5.37
N PRO A 59 -4.39 -17.33 4.47
CA PRO A 59 -4.12 -17.52 3.05
C PRO A 59 -3.15 -16.46 2.50
N LEU A 60 -2.10 -16.91 1.79
CA LEU A 60 -1.15 -16.09 1.07
C LEU A 60 -1.18 -16.48 -0.39
N ILE A 61 -1.62 -15.57 -1.25
CA ILE A 61 -1.84 -15.78 -2.68
C ILE A 61 -0.76 -15.02 -3.46
N HIS A 62 -0.14 -15.67 -4.45
CA HIS A 62 0.82 -15.05 -5.36
C HIS A 62 0.14 -14.66 -6.68
N ALA A 63 -0.08 -13.37 -6.87
CA ALA A 63 -0.62 -12.78 -8.09
C ALA A 63 0.53 -12.27 -8.98
N TRP A 64 1.25 -13.22 -9.60
CA TRP A 64 2.35 -12.90 -10.51
C TRP A 64 1.84 -12.55 -11.91
N GLN A 65 2.51 -11.64 -12.59
CA GLN A 65 2.33 -11.36 -14.01
C GLN A 65 3.68 -11.33 -14.73
N LYS A 66 3.69 -11.52 -16.06
CA LYS A 66 4.92 -11.46 -16.86
C LYS A 66 5.54 -10.07 -16.77
N ASP A 67 6.87 -10.01 -16.61
CA ASP A 67 7.62 -8.74 -16.68
C ASP A 67 7.55 -8.16 -18.10
N LEU A 68 6.92 -7.00 -18.21
CA LEU A 68 6.83 -6.18 -19.40
C LEU A 68 7.14 -4.72 -19.07
N GLY A 69 8.08 -4.47 -18.14
CA GLY A 69 8.42 -3.19 -17.56
C GLY A 69 7.48 -2.79 -16.41
N PHE A 70 7.63 -1.59 -15.90
CA PHE A 70 6.89 -1.11 -14.72
C PHE A 70 5.38 -1.01 -14.99
N ARG A 71 4.58 -1.91 -14.42
CA ARG A 71 3.13 -1.99 -14.61
C ARG A 71 2.38 -2.20 -13.28
N LEU A 72 2.74 -1.44 -12.27
CA LEU A 72 2.18 -1.53 -10.92
C LEU A 72 0.64 -1.48 -10.89
N ALA A 73 0.01 -0.64 -11.73
CA ALA A 73 -1.45 -0.57 -11.86
C ALA A 73 -2.06 -1.93 -12.26
N ALA A 74 -1.47 -2.59 -13.26
CA ALA A 74 -1.92 -3.90 -13.73
C ALA A 74 -1.69 -5.00 -12.69
N SER A 75 -0.53 -4.99 -12.02
CA SER A 75 -0.20 -5.93 -10.95
C SER A 75 -1.18 -5.82 -9.77
N ARG A 76 -1.47 -4.60 -9.33
CA ARG A 76 -2.50 -4.36 -8.29
C ARG A 76 -3.88 -4.83 -8.73
N ASN A 77 -4.30 -4.55 -9.97
CA ASN A 77 -5.58 -5.02 -10.50
C ASN A 77 -5.64 -6.55 -10.55
N ASN A 78 -4.56 -7.22 -10.97
CA ASN A 78 -4.48 -8.69 -10.98
C ASN A 78 -4.65 -9.25 -9.56
N ALA A 79 -3.95 -8.70 -8.58
CA ALA A 79 -4.11 -9.10 -7.17
C ALA A 79 -5.54 -8.85 -6.65
N CYS A 80 -6.17 -7.72 -7.01
CA CYS A 80 -7.56 -7.44 -6.64
C CYS A 80 -8.55 -8.46 -7.21
N LYS A 81 -8.32 -8.99 -8.42
CA LYS A 81 -9.16 -10.04 -9.03
C LYS A 81 -9.06 -11.36 -8.28
N LEU A 82 -7.89 -11.69 -7.75
CA LEU A 82 -7.64 -12.93 -7.00
C LEU A 82 -8.00 -12.82 -5.52
N SER A 83 -8.16 -11.61 -5.00
CA SER A 83 -8.52 -11.37 -3.60
C SER A 83 -10.01 -11.57 -3.34
N SER A 84 -10.39 -11.92 -2.10
CA SER A 84 -11.77 -12.22 -1.70
C SER A 84 -12.32 -11.29 -0.59
N GLY A 85 -11.50 -10.39 -0.04
CA GLY A 85 -11.91 -9.49 1.05
C GLY A 85 -12.87 -8.40 0.61
N ASP A 86 -13.73 -7.97 1.51
CA ASP A 86 -14.66 -6.84 1.31
C ASP A 86 -13.95 -5.49 1.33
N TYR A 87 -12.82 -5.44 2.05
CA TYR A 87 -12.00 -4.24 2.25
C TYR A 87 -10.55 -4.55 1.88
N LEU A 88 -9.97 -3.73 1.03
CA LEU A 88 -8.66 -3.94 0.42
C LEU A 88 -7.68 -2.92 1.01
N ILE A 89 -6.58 -3.40 1.59
CA ILE A 89 -5.46 -2.60 2.06
C ILE A 89 -4.33 -2.76 1.06
N PHE A 90 -3.83 -1.66 0.52
CA PHE A 90 -2.68 -1.63 -0.37
C PHE A 90 -1.43 -1.25 0.41
N LEU A 91 -0.39 -2.05 0.27
CA LEU A 91 0.89 -1.91 0.95
C LEU A 91 2.02 -2.17 -0.04
N ASP A 92 3.07 -1.34 -0.05
CA ASP A 92 4.23 -1.65 -0.87
C ASP A 92 5.16 -2.64 -0.14
N GLY A 93 5.87 -3.47 -0.90
CA GLY A 93 6.75 -4.53 -0.41
C GLY A 93 8.04 -4.06 0.28
N ASP A 94 8.19 -2.75 0.43
CA ASP A 94 9.25 -2.07 1.20
C ASP A 94 8.70 -1.32 2.43
N CYS A 95 7.44 -1.54 2.77
CA CYS A 95 6.74 -0.88 3.87
C CYS A 95 6.42 -1.86 4.99
N ILE A 96 7.20 -1.86 6.07
CA ILE A 96 6.99 -2.74 7.23
C ILE A 96 5.84 -2.19 8.07
N PRO A 97 4.70 -2.92 8.19
CA PRO A 97 3.57 -2.49 9.00
C PRO A 97 3.80 -2.77 10.49
N LYS A 98 3.03 -2.12 11.35
CA LYS A 98 2.97 -2.45 12.79
C LYS A 98 2.15 -3.72 13.03
N LYS A 99 2.31 -4.35 14.20
CA LYS A 99 1.53 -5.56 14.57
C LYS A 99 0.02 -5.35 14.62
N ASP A 100 -0.45 -4.13 14.85
CA ASP A 100 -1.87 -3.76 14.90
C ASP A 100 -2.40 -3.12 13.60
N PHE A 101 -1.65 -3.25 12.51
CA PHE A 101 -1.93 -2.57 11.25
C PHE A 101 -3.28 -2.98 10.63
N VAL A 102 -3.54 -4.28 10.52
CA VAL A 102 -4.80 -4.80 9.96
C VAL A 102 -5.98 -4.46 10.88
N GLU A 103 -5.81 -4.61 12.21
CA GLU A 103 -6.81 -4.20 13.20
C GLU A 103 -7.17 -2.72 13.08
N LYS A 104 -6.16 -1.84 12.97
CA LYS A 104 -6.37 -0.40 12.86
C LYS A 104 -7.07 -0.01 11.55
N HIS A 105 -6.71 -0.64 10.44
CA HIS A 105 -7.44 -0.46 9.18
C HIS A 105 -8.89 -0.91 9.30
N ARG A 106 -9.16 -2.07 9.94
CA ARG A 106 -10.51 -2.57 10.22
C ARG A 106 -11.34 -1.56 11.03
N LYS A 107 -10.75 -0.97 12.07
CA LYS A 107 -11.41 0.07 12.90
C LYS A 107 -11.65 1.38 12.15
N LEU A 108 -10.82 1.69 11.15
CA LEU A 108 -10.99 2.89 10.33
C LEU A 108 -11.94 2.69 9.15
N ALA A 109 -12.21 1.44 8.76
CA ALA A 109 -13.09 1.13 7.63
C ALA A 109 -14.50 1.70 7.86
N GLU A 110 -14.94 2.55 6.94
CA GLU A 110 -16.25 3.20 6.96
C GLU A 110 -16.76 3.29 5.53
N LYS A 111 -18.01 2.90 5.27
CA LYS A 111 -18.62 2.97 3.93
C LYS A 111 -18.61 4.40 3.39
N GLY A 112 -18.31 4.54 2.10
CA GLY A 112 -18.17 5.84 1.45
C GLY A 112 -16.84 6.56 1.74
N PHE A 113 -15.89 5.88 2.41
CA PHE A 113 -14.56 6.42 2.67
C PHE A 113 -13.45 5.45 2.26
N PHE A 114 -12.40 6.00 1.64
CA PHE A 114 -11.09 5.36 1.53
C PHE A 114 -10.15 5.92 2.60
N VAL A 115 -9.26 5.09 3.14
CA VAL A 115 -8.31 5.48 4.21
C VAL A 115 -6.93 5.70 3.60
N THR A 116 -6.29 6.82 3.94
CA THR A 116 -4.89 7.10 3.58
C THR A 116 -3.98 6.95 4.77
N GLY A 117 -3.02 6.04 4.72
CA GLY A 117 -2.03 5.86 5.78
C GLY A 117 -0.86 6.86 5.71
N THR A 118 0.07 6.69 6.62
CA THR A 118 1.32 7.46 6.67
C THR A 118 2.52 6.53 6.66
N ARG A 119 3.69 7.08 6.32
CA ARG A 119 4.96 6.36 6.36
C ARG A 119 5.99 7.11 7.18
N VAL A 120 6.83 6.39 7.87
CA VAL A 120 8.10 6.83 8.46
C VAL A 120 9.20 6.36 7.55
N LEU A 121 10.03 7.27 7.04
CA LEU A 121 11.16 6.91 6.19
C LEU A 121 12.32 6.46 7.07
N LEU A 122 12.88 5.31 6.75
CA LEU A 122 14.07 4.78 7.42
C LEU A 122 15.34 5.30 6.73
N SER A 123 16.43 5.44 7.50
CA SER A 123 17.74 5.77 6.95
C SER A 123 18.29 4.60 6.12
N GLN A 124 19.22 4.89 5.22
CA GLN A 124 19.86 3.86 4.40
C GLN A 124 20.60 2.85 5.26
N THR A 125 21.39 3.30 6.22
CA THR A 125 22.14 2.43 7.12
C THR A 125 21.23 1.49 7.90
N PHE A 126 20.17 2.01 8.51
CA PHE A 126 19.24 1.19 9.28
C PHE A 126 18.47 0.19 8.41
N SER A 127 18.13 0.56 7.18
CA SER A 127 17.48 -0.34 6.22
C SER A 127 18.40 -1.50 5.82
N LEU A 128 19.68 -1.23 5.58
CA LEU A 128 20.70 -2.25 5.31
C LEU A 128 20.90 -3.18 6.51
N ASP A 129 20.93 -2.64 7.74
CA ASP A 129 21.05 -3.44 8.96
C ASP A 129 19.86 -4.38 9.16
N LEU A 130 18.64 -3.93 8.82
CA LEU A 130 17.44 -4.77 8.83
C LEU A 130 17.51 -5.86 7.75
N GLU A 131 17.90 -5.50 6.53
CA GLU A 131 18.04 -6.42 5.40
C GLU A 131 19.06 -7.53 5.69
N ASN A 132 20.20 -7.17 6.26
CA ASN A 132 21.27 -8.09 6.62
C ASN A 132 21.04 -8.79 7.98
N GLN A 133 19.89 -8.60 8.62
CA GLN A 133 19.51 -9.18 9.91
C GLN A 133 20.46 -8.82 11.08
N VAL A 134 21.22 -7.73 10.92
CA VAL A 134 22.09 -7.19 11.98
C VAL A 134 21.26 -6.63 13.14
N THR A 135 20.08 -6.09 12.82
CA THR A 135 19.13 -5.56 13.80
C THR A 135 17.70 -5.99 13.47
N ARG A 136 16.78 -5.68 14.38
CA ARG A 136 15.33 -5.93 14.20
C ARG A 136 14.52 -4.69 14.56
N LEU A 137 13.53 -4.39 13.74
CA LEU A 137 12.57 -3.33 14.03
C LEU A 137 11.47 -3.84 14.97
N ASP A 138 11.59 -3.50 16.25
CA ASP A 138 10.56 -3.78 17.25
C ASP A 138 9.54 -2.61 17.29
N THR A 139 8.49 -2.73 16.52
CA THR A 139 7.46 -1.67 16.36
C THR A 139 6.61 -1.43 17.60
N ASN A 140 6.74 -2.25 18.66
CA ASN A 140 5.97 -2.12 19.90
C ASN A 140 6.78 -1.58 21.07
N ASN A 141 8.11 -1.60 20.97
CA ASN A 141 8.97 -1.11 22.03
C ASN A 141 9.18 0.40 21.87
N PHE A 142 8.47 1.17 22.70
CA PHE A 142 8.52 2.63 22.72
C PHE A 142 9.96 3.17 22.87
N PHE A 143 10.73 2.62 23.82
CA PHE A 143 12.10 3.08 24.07
C PHE A 143 13.02 2.83 22.87
N LYS A 144 12.90 1.66 22.22
CA LYS A 144 13.66 1.36 21.00
C LYS A 144 13.30 2.29 19.86
N LEU A 145 11.99 2.58 19.66
CA LEU A 145 11.54 3.50 18.63
C LEU A 145 12.08 4.92 18.84
N PHE A 146 12.07 5.42 20.10
CA PHE A 146 12.66 6.72 20.41
C PHE A 146 14.18 6.71 20.20
N ARG A 147 14.88 5.67 20.65
CA ARG A 147 16.31 5.52 20.39
C ARG A 147 16.62 5.60 18.89
N HIS A 148 15.92 4.82 18.05
CA HIS A 148 16.10 4.87 16.60
C HIS A 148 15.82 6.25 16.00
N PHE A 149 14.90 7.01 16.57
CA PHE A 149 14.65 8.39 16.14
C PHE A 149 15.83 9.31 16.49
N PHE A 150 16.35 9.24 17.73
CA PHE A 150 17.51 10.05 18.15
C PHE A 150 18.80 9.65 17.42
N ASP A 151 18.93 8.38 17.03
CA ASP A 151 20.03 7.87 16.20
C ASP A 151 19.87 8.25 14.70
N ASN A 152 18.90 9.10 14.35
CA ASN A 152 18.56 9.54 12.98
C ASN A 152 18.17 8.40 12.02
N HIS A 153 17.72 7.26 12.55
CA HIS A 153 17.21 6.16 11.73
C HIS A 153 15.81 6.43 11.17
N PHE A 154 15.04 7.35 11.78
CA PHE A 154 13.68 7.72 11.39
C PHE A 154 13.58 9.21 11.09
N ASN A 155 12.91 9.57 10.00
CA ASN A 155 12.65 10.98 9.67
C ASN A 155 11.60 11.64 10.59
N LYS A 156 10.80 10.87 11.32
CA LYS A 156 9.79 11.33 12.28
C LYS A 156 9.37 10.19 13.20
N ILE A 157 8.89 10.52 14.40
CA ILE A 157 8.46 9.54 15.41
C ILE A 157 6.98 9.69 15.82
N ILE A 158 6.45 10.92 15.89
CA ILE A 158 5.12 11.21 16.45
C ILE A 158 4.01 10.43 15.74
N SER A 159 4.11 10.23 14.41
CA SER A 159 3.09 9.52 13.62
C SER A 159 2.98 8.03 13.94
N VAL A 160 3.94 7.45 14.67
CA VAL A 160 3.95 6.04 15.06
C VAL A 160 2.97 5.78 16.22
N PHE A 161 2.68 6.82 17.02
CA PHE A 161 1.78 6.68 18.17
C PHE A 161 0.33 6.83 17.78
N TYR A 162 -0.51 5.94 18.32
CA TYR A 162 -1.95 5.97 18.07
C TYR A 162 -2.60 7.16 18.76
N ASN A 163 -3.35 7.97 18.01
CA ASN A 163 -4.20 9.04 18.54
C ASN A 163 -5.66 8.80 18.11
N PRO A 164 -6.54 8.35 19.03
CA PRO A 164 -7.94 8.12 18.72
C PRO A 164 -8.72 9.41 18.43
N PHE A 165 -8.28 10.53 18.99
CA PHE A 165 -8.95 11.84 18.87
C PHE A 165 -8.52 12.63 17.62
N PHE A 166 -7.62 12.07 16.80
CA PHE A 166 -7.18 12.75 15.59
C PHE A 166 -8.35 12.99 14.62
N PRO A 167 -8.56 14.23 14.12
CA PRO A 167 -9.68 14.57 13.25
C PRO A 167 -9.47 13.98 11.83
N ARG A 168 -10.13 12.86 11.55
CA ARG A 168 -9.85 12.03 10.37
C ARG A 168 -10.56 12.45 9.10
N LYS A 169 -11.57 13.34 9.20
CA LYS A 169 -12.45 13.71 8.06
C LYS A 169 -12.32 15.16 7.60
N LEU A 170 -11.29 15.91 8.03
CA LEU A 170 -11.13 17.33 7.69
C LEU A 170 -10.90 17.54 6.18
N ASP A 171 -10.02 16.78 5.58
CA ASP A 171 -9.62 16.93 4.15
C ASP A 171 -10.26 15.87 3.25
N LYS A 172 -11.59 15.76 3.25
CA LYS A 172 -12.32 14.68 2.57
C LYS A 172 -12.07 14.55 1.07
N ASN A 173 -11.77 15.66 0.41
CA ASN A 173 -11.60 15.73 -1.05
C ASN A 173 -10.14 15.89 -1.48
N ASN A 174 -9.18 15.75 -0.56
CA ASN A 174 -7.76 15.96 -0.86
C ASN A 174 -7.12 14.68 -1.40
N TRP A 175 -7.14 14.49 -2.71
CA TRP A 175 -6.51 13.36 -3.39
C TRP A 175 -4.99 13.33 -3.25
N LYS A 176 -4.33 14.50 -3.11
CA LYS A 176 -2.88 14.64 -2.95
C LYS A 176 -2.32 13.99 -1.68
N LYS A 177 -3.19 13.59 -0.75
CA LYS A 177 -2.82 12.92 0.51
C LYS A 177 -2.80 11.40 0.39
N LEU A 178 -3.26 10.80 -0.71
CA LEU A 178 -3.05 9.38 -0.95
C LEU A 178 -1.58 9.13 -1.29
N ARG A 179 -1.05 8.05 -0.75
CA ARG A 179 0.26 7.50 -1.06
C ARG A 179 0.07 6.03 -1.41
N GLY A 180 0.50 5.61 -2.59
CA GLY A 180 0.33 4.26 -3.09
C GLY A 180 0.85 3.16 -2.16
N CYS A 181 1.83 3.51 -1.32
CA CYS A 181 2.47 2.57 -0.41
C CYS A 181 1.65 2.19 0.84
N ASN A 182 0.56 2.92 1.17
CA ASN A 182 -0.26 2.62 2.34
C ASN A 182 -1.63 3.30 2.27
N PHE A 183 -2.64 2.60 1.82
CA PHE A 183 -4.02 3.07 1.82
C PHE A 183 -5.00 1.89 1.78
N ALA A 184 -6.30 2.18 1.98
CA ALA A 184 -7.31 1.13 1.93
C ALA A 184 -8.64 1.65 1.38
N VAL A 185 -9.40 0.76 0.75
CA VAL A 185 -10.68 1.07 0.10
C VAL A 185 -11.63 -0.12 0.16
N TRP A 186 -12.92 0.11 0.14
CA TRP A 186 -13.91 -0.93 -0.03
C TRP A 186 -13.86 -1.52 -1.44
N ARG A 187 -14.01 -2.84 -1.55
CA ARG A 187 -14.04 -3.56 -2.82
C ARG A 187 -15.05 -2.95 -3.79
N GLU A 188 -16.27 -2.68 -3.32
CA GLU A 188 -17.33 -2.06 -4.12
C GLU A 188 -16.92 -0.71 -4.72
N ASP A 189 -16.22 0.14 -3.94
CA ASP A 189 -15.74 1.44 -4.40
C ASP A 189 -14.59 1.29 -5.43
N LEU A 190 -13.70 0.32 -5.21
CA LEU A 190 -12.64 -0.01 -6.18
C LEU A 190 -13.23 -0.49 -7.51
N PHE A 191 -14.23 -1.37 -7.47
CA PHE A 191 -14.92 -1.84 -8.69
C PHE A 191 -15.71 -0.72 -9.37
N LYS A 192 -16.38 0.15 -8.60
CA LYS A 192 -17.11 1.32 -9.12
C LYS A 192 -16.23 2.23 -9.98
N VAL A 193 -14.95 2.37 -9.61
CA VAL A 193 -14.00 3.18 -10.39
C VAL A 193 -13.17 2.35 -11.39
N ASN A 194 -13.48 1.07 -11.55
CA ASN A 194 -12.79 0.11 -12.42
C ASN A 194 -11.31 -0.11 -12.06
N GLY A 195 -10.96 -0.06 -10.75
CA GLY A 195 -9.60 -0.30 -10.30
C GLY A 195 -8.61 0.79 -10.68
N PHE A 196 -7.32 0.40 -10.83
CA PHE A 196 -6.26 1.29 -11.30
C PHE A 196 -6.26 1.39 -12.82
N ASP A 197 -5.97 2.58 -13.37
CA ASP A 197 -5.86 2.75 -14.82
C ASP A 197 -4.52 2.17 -15.32
N GLU A 198 -4.58 1.04 -16.02
CA GLU A 198 -3.42 0.36 -16.62
C GLU A 198 -2.81 1.14 -17.80
N GLY A 199 -3.37 2.27 -18.14
CA GLY A 199 -2.75 3.22 -19.09
C GLY A 199 -1.62 4.05 -18.45
N PHE A 200 -1.46 4.01 -17.13
CA PHE A 200 -0.25 4.50 -16.46
C PHE A 200 0.84 3.43 -16.59
N THR A 201 1.75 3.66 -17.52
CA THR A 201 2.96 2.87 -17.72
C THR A 201 4.16 3.66 -17.22
N GLY A 202 5.05 3.03 -16.46
CA GLY A 202 6.11 3.72 -15.75
C GLY A 202 5.65 4.24 -14.37
N TRP A 203 6.53 4.93 -13.69
CA TRP A 203 6.34 5.34 -12.30
C TRP A 203 5.57 6.66 -12.16
N GLY A 204 4.56 6.68 -11.31
CA GLY A 204 3.92 7.86 -10.75
C GLY A 204 2.52 8.18 -11.29
N PHE A 205 1.73 8.79 -10.42
CA PHE A 205 0.38 9.31 -10.59
C PHE A 205 -0.76 8.28 -10.77
N GLU A 206 -0.50 6.97 -10.85
CA GLU A 206 -1.53 5.95 -10.91
C GLU A 206 -2.40 5.93 -9.65
N ASP A 207 -1.78 6.15 -8.48
CA ASP A 207 -2.43 6.27 -7.18
C ASP A 207 -3.22 7.58 -7.04
N SER A 208 -2.67 8.67 -7.55
CA SER A 208 -3.31 9.99 -7.57
C SER A 208 -4.54 9.98 -8.47
N ASP A 209 -4.47 9.39 -9.65
CA ASP A 209 -5.59 9.20 -10.57
C ASP A 209 -6.70 8.35 -9.92
N PHE A 210 -6.32 7.25 -9.27
CA PHE A 210 -7.24 6.39 -8.53
C PHE A 210 -7.98 7.18 -7.43
N ALA A 211 -7.25 7.99 -6.63
CA ALA A 211 -7.86 8.83 -5.60
C ALA A 211 -8.82 9.88 -6.18
N VAL A 212 -8.46 10.51 -7.29
CA VAL A 212 -9.32 11.48 -7.98
C VAL A 212 -10.62 10.81 -8.45
N ARG A 213 -10.53 9.61 -9.06
CA ARG A 213 -11.71 8.87 -9.51
C ARG A 213 -12.62 8.43 -8.37
N LEU A 214 -12.05 8.00 -7.23
CA LEU A 214 -12.83 7.71 -6.02
C LEU A 214 -13.59 8.94 -5.54
N ILE A 215 -12.94 10.11 -5.47
CA ILE A 215 -13.58 11.36 -5.04
C ILE A 215 -14.68 11.78 -6.02
N ASN A 216 -14.44 11.66 -7.32
CA ASN A 216 -15.43 11.93 -8.36
C ASN A 216 -16.65 10.96 -8.28
N ALA A 217 -16.41 9.71 -7.82
CA ALA A 217 -17.45 8.71 -7.56
C ALA A 217 -18.25 8.95 -6.27
N GLY A 218 -17.91 9.99 -5.51
CA GLY A 218 -18.54 10.34 -4.23
C GLY A 218 -17.87 9.72 -2.99
N VAL A 219 -16.83 8.91 -3.16
CA VAL A 219 -16.07 8.32 -2.03
C VAL A 219 -15.13 9.37 -1.45
N ARG A 220 -15.09 9.51 -0.14
CA ARG A 220 -14.35 10.55 0.55
C ARG A 220 -13.09 10.01 1.22
N ARG A 221 -12.08 10.85 1.40
CA ARG A 221 -10.86 10.50 2.10
C ARG A 221 -11.05 10.54 3.63
N LYS A 222 -10.55 9.51 4.32
CA LYS A 222 -10.42 9.45 5.76
C LYS A 222 -8.94 9.31 6.12
N ALA A 223 -8.41 10.19 6.97
CA ALA A 223 -7.00 10.20 7.34
C ALA A 223 -6.68 9.06 8.32
N GLY A 224 -5.71 8.22 7.96
CA GLY A 224 -5.16 7.17 8.81
C GLY A 224 -3.96 7.62 9.66
N ASN A 225 -3.65 8.92 9.65
CA ASN A 225 -2.58 9.49 10.48
C ASN A 225 -2.73 9.05 11.94
N PHE A 226 -1.61 8.74 12.61
CA PHE A 226 -1.58 8.29 14.00
C PHE A 226 -2.38 7.00 14.28
N ALA A 227 -2.65 6.21 13.25
CA ALA A 227 -3.28 4.90 13.39
C ALA A 227 -2.61 3.85 12.50
N VAL A 228 -2.58 4.08 11.19
CA VAL A 228 -2.01 3.15 10.21
C VAL A 228 -0.74 3.74 9.62
N THR A 229 0.35 3.65 10.38
CA THR A 229 1.69 4.10 9.98
C THR A 229 2.55 2.89 9.66
N VAL A 230 3.30 2.95 8.57
CA VAL A 230 4.28 1.95 8.16
C VAL A 230 5.70 2.52 8.21
N PHE A 231 6.70 1.65 8.30
CA PHE A 231 8.11 2.00 8.23
C PHE A 231 8.62 1.66 6.84
N HIS A 232 8.98 2.69 6.09
CA HIS A 232 9.38 2.56 4.69
C HIS A 232 10.90 2.41 4.60
N LEU A 233 11.35 1.26 4.13
CA LEU A 233 12.75 0.94 3.89
C LEU A 233 13.35 1.90 2.86
N TYR A 234 14.62 2.19 3.01
CA TYR A 234 15.30 3.13 2.13
C TYR A 234 15.48 2.54 0.74
N HIS A 235 15.09 3.30 -0.25
CA HIS A 235 15.51 3.14 -1.62
C HIS A 235 15.67 4.51 -2.26
N LYS A 236 16.42 4.59 -3.35
CA LYS A 236 16.56 5.83 -4.11
C LYS A 236 15.19 6.24 -4.65
N GLU A 237 14.66 7.34 -4.15
CA GLU A 237 13.35 7.84 -4.60
C GLU A 237 13.45 8.36 -6.05
N LEU A 238 12.54 7.89 -6.89
CA LEU A 238 12.29 8.52 -8.17
C LEU A 238 11.46 9.80 -7.91
N LYS A 239 11.91 10.93 -8.41
CA LYS A 239 11.16 12.19 -8.29
C LYS A 239 10.11 12.25 -9.40
N THR A 240 8.84 12.30 -9.04
CA THR A 240 7.77 12.64 -9.99
C THR A 240 7.92 14.09 -10.42
N LYS A 241 8.08 14.30 -11.72
CA LYS A 241 7.94 15.61 -12.29
C LYS A 241 6.47 15.82 -12.67
N GLN A 242 5.95 17.02 -12.43
CA GLN A 242 4.60 17.41 -12.88
C GLN A 242 4.61 17.72 -14.38
N GLU A 243 5.07 16.74 -15.16
CA GLU A 243 5.20 16.81 -16.61
C GLU A 243 5.15 15.39 -17.20
N GLY A 244 4.85 15.29 -18.49
CA GLY A 244 4.85 14.04 -19.24
C GLY A 244 3.53 13.26 -19.21
N PRO A 245 3.47 12.10 -19.90
CA PRO A 245 2.22 11.41 -20.22
C PRO A 245 1.37 11.03 -19.00
N SER A 246 2.00 10.61 -17.89
CA SER A 246 1.28 10.25 -16.66
C SER A 246 0.66 11.47 -15.99
N TRP A 247 1.36 12.61 -15.97
CA TRP A 247 0.82 13.86 -15.47
C TRP A 247 -0.35 14.37 -16.33
N ASP A 248 -0.20 14.35 -17.64
CA ASP A 248 -1.24 14.78 -18.58
C ASP A 248 -2.50 13.92 -18.45
N ARG A 249 -2.34 12.60 -18.25
CA ARG A 249 -3.45 11.67 -17.99
C ARG A 249 -4.19 12.01 -16.69
N LEU A 250 -3.46 12.32 -15.61
CA LEU A 250 -4.05 12.78 -14.35
C LEU A 250 -4.83 14.10 -14.54
N LEU A 251 -4.26 15.07 -15.28
CA LEU A 251 -4.93 16.34 -15.58
C LEU A 251 -6.22 16.12 -16.37
N LEU A 252 -6.24 15.18 -17.32
CA LEU A 252 -7.47 14.81 -18.04
C LEU A 252 -8.53 14.21 -17.10
N THR A 253 -8.13 13.37 -16.15
CA THR A 253 -9.05 12.80 -15.16
C THR A 253 -9.66 13.89 -14.27
N LEU A 254 -8.85 14.86 -13.85
CA LEU A 254 -9.31 16.02 -13.08
C LEU A 254 -10.26 16.91 -13.89
N LYS A 255 -9.86 17.28 -15.11
CA LYS A 255 -10.65 18.18 -15.99
C LYS A 255 -12.00 17.57 -16.38
N GLN A 256 -12.00 16.29 -16.73
CA GLN A 256 -13.19 15.58 -17.20
C GLN A 256 -14.03 14.97 -16.06
N LYS A 257 -13.61 15.13 -14.81
CA LYS A 257 -14.25 14.51 -13.63
C LYS A 257 -14.53 13.01 -13.83
N LYS A 258 -13.57 12.29 -14.42
CA LYS A 258 -13.72 10.85 -14.68
C LYS A 258 -14.00 10.10 -13.40
N VAL A 259 -14.94 9.17 -13.44
CA VAL A 259 -15.27 8.26 -12.33
C VAL A 259 -14.57 6.92 -12.53
N ALA A 260 -14.55 6.37 -13.73
CA ALA A 260 -13.94 5.09 -14.03
C ALA A 260 -12.90 5.20 -15.14
N CYS A 261 -11.87 4.36 -15.09
CA CYS A 261 -10.90 4.24 -16.17
C CYS A 261 -11.41 3.26 -17.24
N LYS A 262 -10.95 3.41 -18.49
CA LYS A 262 -11.30 2.52 -19.59
C LYS A 262 -10.57 1.18 -19.51
N LYS A 263 -9.29 1.19 -19.07
CA LYS A 263 -8.43 0.04 -18.97
C LYS A 263 -8.08 -0.21 -17.50
N GLY A 264 -8.84 -1.06 -16.83
CA GLY A 264 -8.71 -1.37 -15.41
C GLY A 264 -9.02 -2.83 -15.10
N LEU A 265 -9.77 -3.08 -14.03
CA LEU A 265 -10.22 -4.42 -13.65
C LEU A 265 -10.98 -5.12 -14.78
N VAL A 266 -11.82 -4.36 -15.49
CA VAL A 266 -12.51 -4.78 -16.69
C VAL A 266 -12.08 -3.87 -17.84
N GLN A 267 -11.79 -4.46 -18.99
CA GLN A 267 -11.52 -3.69 -20.19
C GLN A 267 -12.86 -3.32 -20.83
N THR A 268 -13.28 -2.08 -20.69
CA THR A 268 -14.44 -1.57 -21.44
C THR A 268 -13.99 -1.30 -22.88
N LYS A 269 -14.66 -1.96 -23.84
CA LYS A 269 -14.44 -1.65 -25.25
C LYS A 269 -14.71 -0.15 -25.48
N PRO A 270 -13.96 0.51 -26.38
CA PRO A 270 -14.14 1.93 -26.72
C PRO A 270 -15.54 2.24 -27.23
#